data_5399c91db89fbf9ce3dba99a78e1f84a
#
_entry.id   5399c91db89fbf9ce3dba99a78e1f84a
#
_cell.length_a   1.000
_cell.length_b   1.000
_cell.length_c   1.000
_cell.angle_alpha   90.00
_cell.angle_beta   90.00
_cell.angle_gamma   90.00
#
_symmetry.space_group_name_H-M   'P 1'
#
loop_
_entity.id
_entity.type
_entity.pdbx_description
1 polymer ?
#
loop_
_entity_poly.entity_id
_entity_poly.type
_entity_poly.pdbx_seq_one_letter_code
_entity_poly.pdbx_strand_id
1 'polypeptide(L)'
;MKQYIILLILLVSGAMTAAPAFAQKSGTKHTVTGKVTDQSGEPLIGATVLVTGTTNGASTNATGDYSIQVPEGASLTFQYIGYEAKTEKVGARTKVDVKLEQSKQTIDEVVVIG
;
A
#
# COMPACT_ATOMS: atom_id res chain seq x y z
N MET A 1 24.48 -1.12 -55.38
CA MET A 1 25.28 -1.15 -54.22
C MET A 1 24.85 -0.26 -53.15
N LYS A 2 24.58 0.98 -53.44
CA LYS A 2 24.15 1.83 -52.38
C LYS A 2 22.88 1.43 -51.76
N GLN A 3 22.03 0.74 -52.46
CA GLN A 3 20.78 0.36 -51.93
C GLN A 3 20.89 -0.63 -50.81
N TYR A 4 21.91 -1.41 -50.81
CA TYR A 4 22.05 -2.40 -49.78
C TYR A 4 22.36 -1.79 -48.44
N ILE A 5 23.06 -0.69 -48.49
CA ILE A 5 23.41 -0.03 -47.27
C ILE A 5 22.20 0.53 -46.61
N ILE A 6 21.28 1.04 -47.39
CA ILE A 6 20.09 1.60 -46.82
C ILE A 6 19.26 0.55 -46.16
N LEU A 7 19.22 -0.63 -46.74
CA LEU A 7 18.48 -1.68 -46.14
C LEU A 7 19.02 -2.11 -44.79
N LEU A 8 20.33 -2.08 -44.69
CA LEU A 8 20.95 -2.42 -43.45
C LEU A 8 20.59 -1.46 -42.35
N ILE A 9 20.53 -0.23 -42.66
CA ILE A 9 20.21 0.78 -41.69
C ILE A 9 18.83 0.60 -41.19
N LEU A 10 17.92 0.23 -42.03
CA LEU A 10 16.56 0.03 -41.61
C LEU A 10 16.43 -1.11 -40.65
N LEU A 11 17.21 -2.14 -40.84
CA LEU A 11 17.15 -3.26 -39.97
C LEU A 11 17.61 -2.94 -38.58
N VAL A 12 18.61 -2.12 -38.50
CA VAL A 12 19.15 -1.76 -37.21
C VAL A 12 18.15 -0.96 -36.42
N SER A 13 17.47 -0.05 -37.06
CA SER A 13 16.57 0.78 -36.32
C SER A 13 15.39 0.00 -35.74
N GLY A 14 15.03 -1.09 -36.35
CA GLY A 14 13.94 -1.83 -35.84
C GLY A 14 14.22 -2.54 -34.53
N ALA A 15 15.46 -2.79 -34.26
CA ALA A 15 15.80 -3.52 -33.08
C ALA A 15 15.68 -2.71 -31.81
N MET A 16 15.65 -1.42 -31.92
CA MET A 16 15.63 -0.62 -30.75
C MET A 16 14.31 -0.53 -30.04
N THR A 17 13.27 -0.97 -30.67
CA THR A 17 11.98 -0.77 -30.07
C THR A 17 11.67 -1.74 -28.97
N ALA A 18 12.52 -2.69 -28.74
CA ALA A 18 12.22 -3.65 -27.71
C ALA A 18 12.50 -3.20 -26.31
N ALA A 19 13.31 -2.23 -26.15
CA ALA A 19 13.73 -1.80 -24.86
C ALA A 19 12.65 -1.33 -23.91
N PRO A 20 11.72 -0.56 -24.33
CA PRO A 20 10.77 0.00 -23.39
C PRO A 20 9.87 -0.99 -22.70
N ALA A 21 9.82 -2.18 -23.19
CA ALA A 21 8.90 -3.13 -22.63
C ALA A 21 9.17 -3.49 -21.21
N PHE A 22 10.37 -3.30 -20.75
CA PHE A 22 10.64 -3.65 -19.43
C PHE A 22 9.99 -2.83 -18.40
N ALA A 23 9.84 -1.59 -18.64
CA ALA A 23 9.38 -0.68 -17.62
C ALA A 23 8.05 -1.06 -17.10
N GLN A 24 7.30 -1.80 -17.81
CA GLN A 24 6.00 -2.07 -17.36
C GLN A 24 5.85 -3.13 -16.36
N LYS A 25 6.85 -3.91 -16.18
CA LYS A 25 6.70 -4.97 -15.27
C LYS A 25 6.59 -4.60 -13.87
N SER A 26 7.13 -3.51 -13.49
CA SER A 26 7.20 -3.16 -12.12
C SER A 26 5.94 -2.56 -11.58
N GLY A 27 4.96 -2.36 -12.33
CA GLY A 27 3.86 -1.62 -11.86
C GLY A 27 2.62 -2.37 -11.48
N THR A 28 2.70 -3.50 -10.89
CA THR A 28 1.50 -4.20 -10.54
C THR A 28 0.96 -3.72 -9.22
N LYS A 29 0.00 -2.85 -9.26
CA LYS A 29 -0.62 -2.34 -8.06
C LYS A 29 -2.12 -2.48 -8.17
N HIS A 30 -2.78 -2.55 -7.04
CA HIS A 30 -4.23 -2.56 -7.05
C HIS A 30 -4.74 -1.69 -5.92
N THR A 31 -5.98 -1.29 -5.99
CA THR A 31 -6.58 -0.43 -4.99
C THR A 31 -7.23 -1.28 -3.92
N VAL A 32 -6.93 -0.96 -2.67
CA VAL A 32 -7.52 -1.64 -1.54
C VAL A 32 -8.38 -0.64 -0.80
N THR A 33 -9.59 -1.03 -0.46
CA THR A 33 -10.48 -0.19 0.31
C THR A 33 -10.90 -0.94 1.55
N GLY A 34 -11.47 -0.24 2.50
CA GLY A 34 -11.96 -0.90 3.70
C GLY A 34 -12.32 0.12 4.74
N LYS A 35 -12.61 -0.37 5.92
CA LYS A 35 -13.04 0.49 7.01
C LYS A 35 -12.21 0.17 8.24
N VAL A 36 -11.85 1.18 8.99
CA VAL A 36 -11.10 1.02 10.23
C VAL A 36 -12.04 1.41 11.37
N THR A 37 -12.23 0.52 12.32
CA THR A 37 -13.12 0.78 13.44
C THR A 37 -12.44 0.43 14.74
N ASP A 38 -13.05 0.81 15.85
CA ASP A 38 -12.53 0.44 17.15
C ASP A 38 -13.20 -0.85 17.58
N GLN A 39 -12.97 -1.24 18.82
CA GLN A 39 -13.50 -2.50 19.30
C GLN A 39 -15.02 -2.54 19.37
N SER A 40 -15.64 -1.42 19.51
CA SER A 40 -17.09 -1.37 19.58
C SER A 40 -17.72 -1.19 18.21
N GLY A 41 -16.92 -1.09 17.18
CA GLY A 41 -17.47 -0.94 15.84
C GLY A 41 -17.61 0.47 15.36
N GLU A 42 -17.14 1.43 16.12
CA GLU A 42 -17.23 2.82 15.70
C GLU A 42 -16.13 3.17 14.75
N PRO A 43 -16.40 3.94 13.70
CA PRO A 43 -15.37 4.27 12.75
C PRO A 43 -14.32 5.18 13.35
N LEU A 44 -13.08 4.94 13.01
CA LEU A 44 -11.98 5.78 13.45
C LEU A 44 -11.64 6.76 12.33
N ILE A 45 -11.86 8.04 12.59
CA ILE A 45 -11.64 9.07 11.61
C ILE A 45 -10.22 9.56 11.69
N GLY A 46 -9.57 9.65 10.57
CA GLY A 46 -8.19 10.12 10.57
C GLY A 46 -7.15 9.08 10.92
N ALA A 47 -7.53 7.81 10.93
CA ALA A 47 -6.56 6.76 11.18
C ALA A 47 -5.62 6.68 9.99
N THR A 48 -4.39 6.33 10.24
CA THR A 48 -3.38 6.25 9.21
C THR A 48 -3.27 4.84 8.68
N VAL A 49 -3.22 4.71 7.36
CA VAL A 49 -3.06 3.43 6.70
C VAL A 49 -1.82 3.54 5.84
N LEU A 50 -0.82 2.72 6.13
CA LEU A 50 0.45 2.77 5.41
C LEU A 50 0.76 1.45 4.75
N VAL A 51 1.36 1.51 3.58
CA VAL A 51 1.90 0.30 2.99
C VAL A 51 3.15 -0.01 3.79
N THR A 52 3.19 -1.14 4.45
CA THR A 52 4.23 -1.50 5.38
C THR A 52 5.62 -1.36 4.75
N GLY A 53 6.47 -0.68 5.44
CA GLY A 53 7.84 -0.48 4.96
C GLY A 53 8.01 0.68 4.01
N THR A 54 6.97 1.45 3.77
CA THR A 54 7.07 2.59 2.87
C THR A 54 6.42 3.79 3.50
N THR A 55 6.49 4.94 2.81
CA THR A 55 5.82 6.13 3.29
C THR A 55 4.53 6.36 2.52
N ASN A 56 4.12 5.42 1.70
CA ASN A 56 2.89 5.56 0.95
C ASN A 56 1.71 5.27 1.86
N GLY A 57 0.87 6.24 2.09
CA GLY A 57 -0.20 6.07 3.04
C GLY A 57 -1.44 6.86 2.70
N ALA A 58 -2.48 6.63 3.47
CA ALA A 58 -3.75 7.31 3.33
C ALA A 58 -4.35 7.45 4.72
N SER A 59 -5.43 8.22 4.84
CA SER A 59 -6.12 8.39 6.10
C SER A 59 -7.57 8.01 5.91
N THR A 60 -8.20 7.59 6.99
CA THR A 60 -9.63 7.27 6.90
C THR A 60 -10.45 8.55 6.91
N ASN A 61 -11.60 8.46 6.30
CA ASN A 61 -12.49 9.63 6.19
C ASN A 61 -13.49 9.63 7.34
N ALA A 62 -14.51 10.45 7.23
CA ALA A 62 -15.48 10.62 8.31
C ALA A 62 -16.27 9.36 8.65
N THR A 63 -16.32 8.42 7.78
CA THR A 63 -17.01 7.18 8.06
C THR A 63 -16.03 6.04 8.32
N GLY A 64 -14.75 6.37 8.47
CA GLY A 64 -13.75 5.36 8.76
C GLY A 64 -13.25 4.60 7.54
N ASP A 65 -13.64 5.01 6.36
CA ASP A 65 -13.25 4.31 5.15
C ASP A 65 -11.94 4.83 4.61
N TYR A 66 -11.18 3.95 3.98
CA TYR A 66 -9.92 4.34 3.36
C TYR A 66 -9.81 3.72 1.98
N SER A 67 -8.92 4.26 1.19
CA SER A 67 -8.61 3.72 -0.13
C SER A 67 -7.14 3.97 -0.38
N ILE A 68 -6.41 2.96 -0.77
CA ILE A 68 -4.98 3.08 -0.98
C ILE A 68 -4.54 2.11 -2.05
N GLN A 69 -3.54 2.51 -2.83
CA GLN A 69 -2.99 1.63 -3.84
C GLN A 69 -1.81 0.88 -3.26
N VAL A 70 -1.77 -0.42 -3.45
CA VAL A 70 -0.70 -1.24 -2.89
C VAL A 70 -0.15 -2.17 -3.95
N PRO A 71 1.13 -2.50 -3.86
CA PRO A 71 1.68 -3.49 -4.77
C PRO A 71 1.24 -4.87 -4.32
N GLU A 72 1.28 -5.81 -5.23
CA GLU A 72 0.89 -7.15 -4.88
C GLU A 72 1.77 -7.73 -3.81
N GLY A 73 1.18 -8.47 -2.91
CA GLY A 73 1.94 -9.08 -1.83
C GLY A 73 2.25 -8.16 -0.69
N ALA A 74 1.75 -6.95 -0.72
CA ALA A 74 2.07 -5.99 0.34
C ALA A 74 1.21 -6.21 1.58
N SER A 75 1.63 -5.58 2.65
CA SER A 75 0.85 -5.54 3.88
C SER A 75 0.52 -4.09 4.19
N LEU A 76 -0.51 -3.88 4.97
CA LEU A 76 -0.88 -2.54 5.40
C LEU A 76 -0.75 -2.45 6.91
N THR A 77 -0.26 -1.31 7.36
CA THR A 77 -0.16 -1.04 8.79
C THR A 77 -1.16 0.05 9.13
N PHE A 78 -1.99 -0.21 10.12
CA PHE A 78 -3.03 0.71 10.54
C PHE A 78 -2.66 1.30 11.89
N GLN A 79 -2.72 2.62 12.02
CA GLN A 79 -2.34 3.30 13.24
C GLN A 79 -3.33 4.39 13.58
N TYR A 80 -3.57 4.57 14.86
CA TYR A 80 -4.42 5.66 15.31
C TYR A 80 -3.96 6.03 16.71
N ILE A 81 -4.01 7.31 17.02
CA ILE A 81 -3.49 7.77 18.28
C ILE A 81 -4.29 7.15 19.41
N GLY A 82 -3.61 6.61 20.39
CA GLY A 82 -4.27 5.94 21.50
C GLY A 82 -4.64 4.50 21.23
N TYR A 83 -4.31 3.98 20.06
CA TYR A 83 -4.63 2.60 19.71
C TYR A 83 -3.37 1.87 19.30
N GLU A 84 -3.40 0.57 19.40
CA GLU A 84 -2.26 -0.23 19.02
C GLU A 84 -2.21 -0.39 17.51
N ALA A 85 -1.04 -0.31 16.95
CA ALA A 85 -0.88 -0.48 15.52
C ALA A 85 -1.18 -1.91 15.12
N LYS A 86 -1.73 -2.10 13.94
CA LYS A 86 -2.05 -3.43 13.46
C LYS A 86 -1.60 -3.57 12.03
N THR A 87 -1.01 -4.70 11.69
CA THR A 87 -0.56 -4.96 10.33
C THR A 87 -1.37 -6.11 9.76
N GLU A 88 -1.87 -5.91 8.55
CA GLU A 88 -2.66 -6.91 7.86
C GLU A 88 -2.05 -7.21 6.51
N LYS A 89 -1.94 -8.48 6.18
CA LYS A 89 -1.42 -8.85 4.90
C LYS A 89 -2.53 -8.74 3.88
N VAL A 90 -2.29 -8.01 2.82
CA VAL A 90 -3.30 -7.78 1.83
C VAL A 90 -3.29 -8.81 0.73
N GLY A 91 -2.11 -9.15 0.24
CA GLY A 91 -2.02 -10.07 -0.87
C GLY A 91 -2.75 -9.51 -2.07
N ALA A 92 -3.70 -10.25 -2.58
CA ALA A 92 -4.47 -9.80 -3.73
C ALA A 92 -5.84 -9.27 -3.36
N ARG A 93 -6.12 -9.09 -2.08
CA ARG A 93 -7.44 -8.64 -1.66
C ARG A 93 -7.67 -7.19 -2.04
N THR A 94 -8.89 -6.85 -2.36
CA THR A 94 -9.23 -5.47 -2.66
C THR A 94 -10.05 -4.83 -1.56
N LYS A 95 -10.44 -5.60 -0.56
CA LYS A 95 -11.17 -5.03 0.57
C LYS A 95 -10.62 -5.60 1.86
N VAL A 96 -10.19 -4.74 2.76
CA VAL A 96 -9.63 -5.15 4.04
C VAL A 96 -10.19 -4.25 5.13
N ASP A 97 -11.04 -4.79 5.96
CA ASP A 97 -11.60 -4.06 7.10
C ASP A 97 -10.80 -4.43 8.33
N VAL A 98 -10.57 -3.46 9.20
CA VAL A 98 -9.72 -3.65 10.34
C VAL A 98 -10.36 -3.08 11.59
N LYS A 99 -10.15 -3.77 12.71
CA LYS A 99 -10.64 -3.30 13.99
C LYS A 99 -9.41 -3.07 14.87
N LEU A 100 -9.24 -1.88 15.38
CA LEU A 100 -8.11 -1.54 16.22
C LEU A 100 -8.49 -1.58 17.68
N GLU A 101 -7.52 -1.92 18.51
CA GLU A 101 -7.74 -1.97 19.94
C GLU A 101 -7.03 -0.87 20.63
N GLN A 102 -7.60 -0.35 21.68
CA GLN A 102 -6.99 0.71 22.42
C GLN A 102 -5.69 0.26 23.05
N SER A 103 -4.76 1.18 23.10
CA SER A 103 -3.50 0.90 23.69
C SER A 103 -3.65 0.78 25.19
N LYS A 104 -3.00 -0.19 25.76
CA LYS A 104 -3.07 -0.36 27.19
C LYS A 104 -1.84 0.02 27.87
N GLN A 105 -0.97 0.74 27.20
CA GLN A 105 0.24 1.10 27.80
C GLN A 105 0.15 1.84 29.03
N THR A 106 -0.83 2.64 29.18
CA THR A 106 -0.89 3.45 30.35
C THR A 106 -0.94 2.65 31.59
N ILE A 107 -1.40 1.48 31.54
CA ILE A 107 -1.47 0.72 32.71
C ILE A 107 -0.18 0.26 33.16
N ASP A 108 0.67 0.04 32.30
CA ASP A 108 1.93 -0.45 32.65
C ASP A 108 2.73 0.38 33.51
N GLU A 109 2.79 1.59 33.23
CA GLU A 109 3.65 2.40 33.95
C GLU A 109 3.26 2.49 35.34
N VAL A 110 2.07 2.36 35.58
CA VAL A 110 1.68 2.49 36.88
C VAL A 110 2.30 1.44 37.70
N VAL A 111 2.30 0.31 37.21
CA VAL A 111 2.84 -0.74 37.94
C VAL A 111 4.23 -0.59 38.27
N VAL A 112 4.89 -0.06 37.42
CA VAL A 112 6.25 0.14 37.61
C VAL A 112 6.62 0.68 38.91
N ILE A 113 5.88 1.52 39.36
CA ILE A 113 6.22 2.12 40.51
C ILE A 113 6.49 1.21 41.55
N GLY A 114 5.88 0.21 41.59
CA GLY A 114 6.05 -0.73 42.61
C GLY A 114 7.46 -0.90 43.01
#